data_59653f9068fa516d43137e2d715683a7
#
_entry.id   59653f9068fa516d43137e2d715683a7
#
_cell.length_a   1.000
_cell.length_b   1.000
_cell.length_c   1.000
_cell.angle_alpha   90.00
_cell.angle_beta   90.00
_cell.angle_gamma   90.00
#
_symmetry.space_group_name_H-M   'P 1'
#
loop_
_entity.id
_entity.type
_entity.pdbx_description
1 polymer ?
#
loop_
_entity_poly.entity_id
_entity_poly.type
_entity_poly.pdbx_seq_one_letter_code
_entity_poly.pdbx_strand_id
1 'polypeptide(L)'
;MYKRQAYYRETDPKKVAQLDIVFGQVMASLHWLEEYTGIAYPFAKYDFIVLPGFQFGGMEHTGATLYNDNGIFLSEHPTPDEELNRAELIAHETSHMWFGDLVTMDWFDDVWTKEVFANYFAARIVEPLFPEINHTQNKLKTFTAASLSEDRTMGTNAIRQPLDNLRNAGLIYGQIIYNKAPVMMEKLVDKMGEANFRSGIQEYLKTYSYGNATWD
;
A
#
# COMPACT_ATOMS: atom_id res chain seq x y z
N MET A 1 -12.22 2.52 19.07
CA MET A 1 -12.72 3.26 17.88
C MET A 1 -11.80 4.46 17.68
N TYR A 2 -11.05 4.49 16.59
CA TYR A 2 -10.10 5.58 16.31
C TYR A 2 -10.84 6.84 15.85
N LYS A 3 -10.30 8.01 16.20
CA LYS A 3 -10.79 9.28 15.64
C LYS A 3 -10.37 9.36 14.18
N ARG A 4 -11.31 9.68 13.29
CA ARG A 4 -11.10 9.77 11.84
C ARG A 4 -11.78 11.02 11.30
N GLN A 5 -11.03 11.78 10.50
CA GLN A 5 -11.52 12.98 9.84
C GLN A 5 -10.95 13.03 8.42
N ALA A 6 -11.74 13.55 7.48
CA ALA A 6 -11.30 13.86 6.13
C ALA A 6 -11.20 15.37 5.96
N TYR A 7 -10.10 15.82 5.38
CA TYR A 7 -9.89 17.22 4.99
C TYR A 7 -9.81 17.27 3.46
N TYR A 8 -10.59 18.14 2.85
CA TYR A 8 -10.71 18.23 1.38
C TYR A 8 -11.11 19.64 0.93
N ARG A 9 -10.93 19.89 -0.36
CA ARG A 9 -11.36 21.14 -1.02
C ARG A 9 -12.47 20.94 -2.04
N GLU A 10 -12.90 19.70 -2.28
CA GLU A 10 -13.99 19.38 -3.20
C GLU A 10 -15.30 20.02 -2.73
N THR A 11 -16.09 20.54 -3.65
CA THR A 11 -17.36 21.22 -3.38
C THR A 11 -18.55 20.56 -4.07
N ASP A 12 -18.29 19.64 -5.02
CA ASP A 12 -19.36 18.88 -5.65
C ASP A 12 -19.97 17.90 -4.64
N PRO A 13 -21.27 18.06 -4.29
CA PRO A 13 -21.91 17.21 -3.28
C PRO A 13 -21.94 15.72 -3.67
N LYS A 14 -21.94 15.38 -4.96
CA LYS A 14 -21.91 13.98 -5.42
C LYS A 14 -20.55 13.33 -5.15
N LYS A 15 -19.47 14.09 -5.34
CA LYS A 15 -18.12 13.65 -5.01
C LYS A 15 -17.90 13.58 -3.50
N VAL A 16 -18.34 14.59 -2.76
CA VAL A 16 -18.25 14.61 -1.29
C VAL A 16 -19.00 13.45 -0.66
N ALA A 17 -20.15 13.05 -1.22
CA ALA A 17 -20.90 11.88 -0.75
C ALA A 17 -20.12 10.57 -0.85
N GLN A 18 -19.11 10.48 -1.72
CA GLN A 18 -18.24 9.29 -1.82
C GLN A 18 -17.34 9.07 -0.60
N LEU A 19 -17.19 10.09 0.27
CA LEU A 19 -16.39 9.95 1.50
C LEU A 19 -16.90 8.85 2.42
N ASP A 20 -18.20 8.52 2.40
CA ASP A 20 -18.73 7.38 3.18
C ASP A 20 -18.14 6.06 2.69
N ILE A 21 -17.99 5.89 1.38
CA ILE A 21 -17.34 4.72 0.78
C ILE A 21 -15.86 4.69 1.14
N VAL A 22 -15.18 5.83 1.04
CA VAL A 22 -13.75 5.97 1.40
C VAL A 22 -13.51 5.60 2.86
N PHE A 23 -14.33 6.09 3.79
CA PHE A 23 -14.24 5.69 5.20
C PHE A 23 -14.53 4.20 5.40
N GLY A 24 -15.46 3.62 4.65
CA GLY A 24 -15.72 2.19 4.64
C GLY A 24 -14.49 1.38 4.21
N GLN A 25 -13.82 1.80 3.14
CA GLN A 25 -12.60 1.16 2.62
C GLN A 25 -11.44 1.28 3.60
N VAL A 26 -11.24 2.46 4.22
CA VAL A 26 -10.25 2.64 5.31
C VAL A 26 -10.53 1.67 6.46
N MET A 27 -11.78 1.55 6.89
CA MET A 27 -12.13 0.66 8.00
C MET A 27 -11.92 -0.80 7.67
N ALA A 28 -12.29 -1.24 6.47
CA ALA A 28 -12.06 -2.60 6.02
C ALA A 28 -10.56 -2.92 6.02
N SER A 29 -9.73 -2.00 5.52
CA SER A 29 -8.28 -2.14 5.51
C SER A 29 -7.69 -2.24 6.93
N LEU A 30 -8.11 -1.34 7.84
CA LEU A 30 -7.66 -1.36 9.24
C LEU A 30 -8.02 -2.68 9.93
N HIS A 31 -9.28 -3.13 9.82
CA HIS A 31 -9.73 -4.37 10.46
C HIS A 31 -9.01 -5.59 9.91
N TRP A 32 -8.83 -5.66 8.59
CA TRP A 32 -8.11 -6.76 7.95
C TRP A 32 -6.66 -6.85 8.45
N LEU A 33 -5.97 -5.70 8.53
CA LEU A 33 -4.58 -5.62 8.98
C LEU A 33 -4.46 -5.93 10.48
N GLU A 34 -5.35 -5.42 11.33
CA GLU A 34 -5.39 -5.75 12.75
C GLU A 34 -5.56 -7.26 12.97
N GLU A 35 -6.46 -7.89 12.22
CA GLU A 35 -6.69 -9.34 12.30
C GLU A 35 -5.49 -10.14 11.77
N TYR A 36 -4.92 -9.72 10.62
CA TYR A 36 -3.81 -10.42 10.01
C TYR A 36 -2.53 -10.34 10.83
N THR A 37 -2.19 -9.14 11.29
CA THR A 37 -0.96 -8.87 12.04
C THR A 37 -1.05 -9.24 13.52
N GLY A 38 -2.27 -9.30 14.08
CA GLY A 38 -2.48 -9.44 15.51
C GLY A 38 -2.11 -8.20 16.33
N ILE A 39 -1.87 -7.06 15.66
CA ILE A 39 -1.49 -5.79 16.28
C ILE A 39 -2.57 -4.77 15.93
N ALA A 40 -3.21 -4.19 16.96
CA ALA A 40 -4.15 -3.09 16.78
C ALA A 40 -3.47 -1.89 16.10
N TYR A 41 -4.26 -1.07 15.39
CA TYR A 41 -3.75 0.14 14.76
C TYR A 41 -2.88 0.95 15.74
N PRO A 42 -1.59 1.16 15.44
CA PRO A 42 -0.62 1.58 16.45
C PRO A 42 -0.65 3.08 16.77
N PHE A 43 -1.48 3.87 16.08
CA PHE A 43 -1.49 5.34 16.25
C PHE A 43 -2.83 5.85 16.80
N ALA A 44 -2.84 7.08 17.34
CA ALA A 44 -3.99 7.63 18.07
C ALA A 44 -5.18 8.00 17.16
N LYS A 45 -4.92 8.34 15.89
CA LYS A 45 -5.94 8.79 14.93
C LYS A 45 -5.57 8.40 13.51
N TYR A 46 -6.57 8.22 12.65
CA TYR A 46 -6.43 8.03 11.22
C TYR A 46 -7.18 9.16 10.49
N ASP A 47 -6.55 10.32 10.37
CA ASP A 47 -7.08 11.38 9.53
C ASP A 47 -6.44 11.30 8.14
N PHE A 48 -7.15 11.77 7.12
CA PHE A 48 -6.59 11.88 5.78
C PHE A 48 -6.95 13.20 5.10
N ILE A 49 -6.12 13.60 4.16
CA ILE A 49 -6.23 14.88 3.45
C ILE A 49 -6.24 14.58 1.96
N VAL A 50 -7.30 15.00 1.28
CA VAL A 50 -7.43 14.87 -0.18
C VAL A 50 -6.98 16.17 -0.83
N LEU A 51 -5.89 16.08 -1.59
CA LEU A 51 -5.18 17.23 -2.15
C LEU A 51 -5.34 17.29 -3.68
N PRO A 52 -5.87 18.41 -4.20
CA PRO A 52 -5.87 18.66 -5.64
C PRO A 52 -4.44 18.77 -6.19
N GLY A 53 -4.16 18.03 -7.25
CA GLY A 53 -2.88 18.09 -7.95
C GLY A 53 -1.70 17.55 -7.14
N PHE A 54 -1.94 16.69 -6.14
CA PHE A 54 -0.87 15.99 -5.43
C PHE A 54 -0.09 15.11 -6.41
N GLN A 55 1.25 15.16 -6.36
CA GLN A 55 2.11 14.51 -7.35
C GLN A 55 2.16 12.98 -7.24
N PHE A 56 1.79 12.42 -6.08
CA PHE A 56 1.71 10.98 -5.83
C PHE A 56 0.25 10.53 -5.75
N GLY A 57 0.00 9.23 -5.79
CA GLY A 57 -1.33 8.68 -5.53
C GLY A 57 -1.74 8.89 -4.07
N GLY A 58 -0.84 8.53 -3.16
CA GLY A 58 -0.96 8.73 -1.72
C GLY A 58 0.38 8.99 -1.04
N MET A 59 0.32 9.17 0.27
CA MET A 59 1.48 9.29 1.16
C MET A 59 1.04 8.96 2.59
N GLU A 60 1.72 8.04 3.19
CA GLU A 60 1.37 7.31 4.41
C GLU A 60 1.61 8.07 5.73
N HIS A 61 1.65 9.38 5.74
CA HIS A 61 1.93 10.13 6.97
C HIS A 61 0.97 9.75 8.11
N THR A 62 1.52 9.27 9.22
CA THR A 62 0.76 8.84 10.39
C THR A 62 -0.18 9.91 10.92
N GLY A 63 -1.47 9.57 10.98
CA GLY A 63 -2.53 10.48 11.42
C GLY A 63 -2.83 11.65 10.49
N ALA A 64 -2.23 11.67 9.28
CA ALA A 64 -2.45 12.68 8.25
C ALA A 64 -2.12 12.12 6.85
N THR A 65 -2.64 10.94 6.52
CA THR A 65 -2.45 10.29 5.22
C THR A 65 -2.90 11.23 4.09
N LEU A 66 -2.06 11.42 3.08
CA LEU A 66 -2.38 12.27 1.93
C LEU A 66 -2.87 11.42 0.76
N TYR A 67 -3.81 11.93 0.00
CA TYR A 67 -4.31 11.31 -1.23
C TYR A 67 -4.44 12.34 -2.35
N ASN A 68 -4.16 11.93 -3.57
CA ASN A 68 -4.53 12.68 -4.75
C ASN A 68 -6.05 12.65 -4.94
N ASP A 69 -6.65 13.80 -5.18
CA ASP A 69 -8.10 13.94 -5.33
C ASP A 69 -8.69 13.08 -6.46
N ASN A 70 -7.98 12.92 -7.57
CA ASN A 70 -8.42 12.09 -8.70
C ASN A 70 -8.46 10.59 -8.35
N GLY A 71 -7.67 10.14 -7.37
CA GLY A 71 -7.69 8.76 -6.88
C GLY A 71 -8.83 8.49 -5.89
N ILE A 72 -9.40 9.53 -5.28
CA ILE A 72 -10.41 9.43 -4.23
C ILE A 72 -11.80 9.82 -4.71
N PHE A 73 -11.93 10.96 -5.39
CA PHE A 73 -13.19 11.46 -5.92
C PHE A 73 -13.38 11.03 -7.37
N LEU A 74 -13.97 9.86 -7.56
CA LEU A 74 -14.21 9.29 -8.88
C LEU A 74 -15.34 10.04 -9.62
N SER A 75 -15.49 9.77 -10.90
CA SER A 75 -16.60 10.27 -11.71
C SER A 75 -17.96 9.78 -11.19
N GLU A 76 -19.06 10.32 -11.71
CA GLU A 76 -20.42 9.89 -11.32
C GLU A 76 -20.71 8.42 -11.69
N HIS A 77 -20.04 7.91 -12.70
CA HIS A 77 -20.18 6.53 -13.20
C HIS A 77 -18.78 5.90 -13.33
N PRO A 78 -18.14 5.54 -12.20
CA PRO A 78 -16.82 4.94 -12.24
C PRO A 78 -16.90 3.52 -12.84
N THR A 79 -15.85 3.12 -13.50
CA THR A 79 -15.66 1.74 -13.91
C THR A 79 -15.28 0.86 -12.71
N PRO A 80 -15.51 -0.46 -12.77
CA PRO A 80 -15.04 -1.37 -11.72
C PRO A 80 -13.53 -1.28 -11.47
N ASP A 81 -12.72 -1.06 -12.51
CA ASP A 81 -11.28 -0.86 -12.38
C ASP A 81 -10.95 0.42 -11.58
N GLU A 82 -11.67 1.52 -11.78
CA GLU A 82 -11.47 2.76 -11.02
C GLU A 82 -11.86 2.59 -9.55
N GLU A 83 -12.95 1.88 -9.27
CA GLU A 83 -13.37 1.58 -7.89
C GLU A 83 -12.37 0.68 -7.18
N LEU A 84 -11.86 -0.36 -7.86
CA LEU A 84 -10.81 -1.22 -7.35
C LEU A 84 -9.53 -0.44 -7.09
N ASN A 85 -9.08 0.38 -8.05
CA ASN A 85 -7.85 1.18 -7.90
C ASN A 85 -7.93 2.14 -6.71
N ARG A 86 -9.10 2.75 -6.44
CA ARG A 86 -9.30 3.56 -5.23
C ARG A 86 -9.15 2.74 -3.97
N ALA A 87 -9.77 1.58 -3.92
CA ALA A 87 -9.69 0.68 -2.76
C ALA A 87 -8.26 0.16 -2.56
N GLU A 88 -7.55 -0.20 -3.63
CA GLU A 88 -6.14 -0.61 -3.58
C GLU A 88 -5.24 0.52 -3.08
N LEU A 89 -5.44 1.75 -3.54
CA LEU A 89 -4.70 2.92 -3.06
C LEU A 89 -4.92 3.12 -1.55
N ILE A 90 -6.17 3.10 -1.08
CA ILE A 90 -6.49 3.25 0.33
C ILE A 90 -5.89 2.12 1.18
N ALA A 91 -5.97 0.89 0.70
CA ALA A 91 -5.41 -0.27 1.38
C ALA A 91 -3.87 -0.23 1.43
N HIS A 92 -3.22 0.27 0.36
CA HIS A 92 -1.78 0.48 0.29
C HIS A 92 -1.31 1.47 1.37
N GLU A 93 -1.86 2.69 1.39
CA GLU A 93 -1.49 3.70 2.39
C GLU A 93 -1.84 3.26 3.81
N THR A 94 -2.91 2.48 3.99
CA THR A 94 -3.27 1.94 5.30
C THR A 94 -2.28 0.86 5.75
N SER A 95 -1.78 0.04 4.83
CA SER A 95 -0.79 -1.01 5.14
C SER A 95 0.54 -0.43 5.61
N HIS A 96 0.91 0.72 5.12
CA HIS A 96 2.11 1.43 5.58
C HIS A 96 2.10 1.74 7.07
N MET A 97 0.94 1.85 7.72
CA MET A 97 0.85 2.07 9.15
C MET A 97 1.55 0.99 9.98
N TRP A 98 1.64 -0.24 9.47
CA TRP A 98 2.43 -1.32 10.05
C TRP A 98 3.78 -1.48 9.36
N PHE A 99 3.83 -1.33 8.02
CA PHE A 99 4.99 -1.59 7.17
C PHE A 99 5.55 -0.29 6.59
N GLY A 100 6.38 0.38 7.35
CA GLY A 100 6.95 1.69 7.05
C GLY A 100 6.89 2.65 8.23
N ASP A 101 5.76 2.66 8.95
CA ASP A 101 5.53 3.58 10.06
C ASP A 101 5.74 2.93 11.44
N LEU A 102 5.06 1.79 11.74
CA LEU A 102 5.31 1.05 12.98
C LEU A 102 6.72 0.44 12.98
N VAL A 103 7.10 -0.18 11.88
CA VAL A 103 8.46 -0.69 11.64
C VAL A 103 9.00 -0.02 10.39
N THR A 104 10.08 0.75 10.53
CA THR A 104 10.74 1.48 9.44
C THR A 104 11.98 0.71 9.00
N MET A 105 12.42 0.87 7.75
CA MET A 105 13.73 0.38 7.31
C MET A 105 14.85 1.13 8.04
N ASP A 106 15.98 0.44 8.26
CA ASP A 106 17.18 1.08 8.84
C ASP A 106 17.79 2.09 7.87
N TRP A 107 17.83 1.75 6.58
CA TRP A 107 18.26 2.64 5.52
C TRP A 107 17.50 2.39 4.22
N PHE A 108 17.61 3.31 3.27
CA PHE A 108 16.88 3.31 2.00
C PHE A 108 17.24 2.15 1.07
N ASP A 109 18.32 1.40 1.30
CA ASP A 109 18.59 0.15 0.60
C ASP A 109 17.42 -0.83 0.74
N ASP A 110 16.73 -0.77 1.88
CA ASP A 110 15.60 -1.61 2.21
C ASP A 110 14.23 -0.91 2.08
N VAL A 111 14.18 0.28 1.46
CA VAL A 111 12.89 1.00 1.26
C VAL A 111 11.88 0.18 0.47
N TRP A 112 12.35 -0.72 -0.38
CA TRP A 112 11.50 -1.64 -1.14
C TRP A 112 10.61 -2.51 -0.25
N THR A 113 11.03 -2.80 0.98
CA THR A 113 10.28 -3.66 1.91
C THR A 113 8.93 -3.06 2.29
N LYS A 114 8.90 -1.75 2.61
CA LYS A 114 7.65 -1.09 2.94
C LYS A 114 6.69 -1.05 1.75
N GLU A 115 7.19 -0.80 0.55
CA GLU A 115 6.38 -0.74 -0.67
C GLU A 115 5.86 -2.11 -1.09
N VAL A 116 6.70 -3.16 -0.97
CA VAL A 116 6.26 -4.51 -1.33
C VAL A 116 5.19 -5.02 -0.38
N PHE A 117 5.34 -4.78 0.92
CA PHE A 117 4.32 -5.18 1.89
C PHE A 117 3.03 -4.38 1.69
N ALA A 118 3.12 -3.07 1.46
CA ALA A 118 1.94 -2.25 1.18
C ALA A 118 1.17 -2.74 -0.05
N ASN A 119 1.84 -2.99 -1.17
CA ASN A 119 1.21 -3.51 -2.38
C ASN A 119 0.69 -4.95 -2.22
N TYR A 120 1.46 -5.81 -1.57
CA TYR A 120 1.07 -7.20 -1.33
C TYR A 120 -0.19 -7.30 -0.48
N PHE A 121 -0.25 -6.55 0.61
CA PHE A 121 -1.42 -6.54 1.50
C PHE A 121 -2.60 -5.79 0.90
N ALA A 122 -2.39 -4.69 0.17
CA ALA A 122 -3.46 -4.01 -0.54
C ALA A 122 -4.22 -4.96 -1.48
N ALA A 123 -3.50 -5.73 -2.29
CA ALA A 123 -4.11 -6.70 -3.19
C ALA A 123 -4.94 -7.76 -2.45
N ARG A 124 -4.53 -8.17 -1.24
CA ARG A 124 -5.26 -9.15 -0.42
C ARG A 124 -6.45 -8.56 0.33
N ILE A 125 -6.34 -7.31 0.76
CA ILE A 125 -7.41 -6.59 1.45
C ILE A 125 -8.61 -6.38 0.51
N VAL A 126 -8.36 -6.06 -0.75
CA VAL A 126 -9.44 -5.77 -1.71
C VAL A 126 -10.10 -7.01 -2.29
N GLU A 127 -9.46 -8.19 -2.27
CA GLU A 127 -10.05 -9.43 -2.79
C GLU A 127 -11.47 -9.70 -2.26
N PRO A 128 -11.73 -9.71 -0.94
CA PRO A 128 -13.07 -9.94 -0.42
C PRO A 128 -14.05 -8.78 -0.64
N LEU A 129 -13.56 -7.58 -0.95
CA LEU A 129 -14.38 -6.39 -1.20
C LEU A 129 -14.91 -6.34 -2.64
N PHE A 130 -14.25 -7.02 -3.58
CA PHE A 130 -14.57 -7.05 -5.01
C PHE A 130 -14.60 -8.49 -5.54
N PRO A 131 -15.53 -9.33 -5.05
CA PRO A 131 -15.57 -10.76 -5.40
C PRO A 131 -15.92 -11.03 -6.88
N GLU A 132 -16.46 -10.05 -7.59
CA GLU A 132 -16.78 -10.11 -9.02
C GLU A 132 -15.53 -9.95 -9.92
N ILE A 133 -14.40 -9.47 -9.38
CA ILE A 133 -13.16 -9.26 -10.12
C ILE A 133 -12.31 -10.53 -10.12
N ASN A 134 -11.74 -10.87 -11.25
CA ASN A 134 -10.71 -11.91 -11.31
C ASN A 134 -9.36 -11.35 -10.82
N HIS A 135 -9.13 -11.44 -9.53
CA HIS A 135 -7.92 -10.88 -8.88
C HIS A 135 -6.62 -11.51 -9.39
N THR A 136 -6.61 -12.80 -9.77
CA THR A 136 -5.43 -13.42 -10.39
C THR A 136 -5.10 -12.74 -11.71
N GLN A 137 -6.09 -12.50 -12.54
CA GLN A 137 -5.89 -11.80 -13.81
C GLN A 137 -5.50 -10.33 -13.59
N ASN A 138 -6.09 -9.66 -12.60
CA ASN A 138 -5.74 -8.29 -12.23
C ASN A 138 -4.26 -8.20 -11.81
N LYS A 139 -3.78 -9.07 -10.94
CA LYS A 139 -2.37 -9.14 -10.53
C LYS A 139 -1.43 -9.38 -11.72
N LEU A 140 -1.80 -10.26 -12.65
CA LEU A 140 -1.01 -10.47 -13.89
C LEU A 140 -0.92 -9.21 -14.73
N LYS A 141 -2.02 -8.48 -14.88
CA LYS A 141 -2.09 -7.21 -15.64
C LYS A 141 -1.29 -6.11 -14.93
N THR A 142 -1.52 -5.90 -13.65
CA THR A 142 -0.99 -4.78 -12.86
C THR A 142 0.48 -4.97 -12.50
N PHE A 143 0.85 -6.11 -11.94
CA PHE A 143 2.21 -6.33 -11.45
C PHE A 143 3.10 -7.04 -12.46
N THR A 144 2.67 -8.20 -12.99
CA THR A 144 3.57 -9.03 -13.80
C THR A 144 3.88 -8.39 -15.15
N ALA A 145 2.89 -7.87 -15.86
CA ALA A 145 3.11 -7.24 -17.16
C ALA A 145 3.95 -5.97 -17.02
N ALA A 146 3.67 -5.13 -16.03
CA ALA A 146 4.42 -3.90 -15.77
C ALA A 146 5.88 -4.20 -15.36
N SER A 147 6.09 -5.18 -14.47
CA SER A 147 7.44 -5.59 -14.05
C SER A 147 8.27 -6.13 -15.22
N LEU A 148 7.70 -6.96 -16.08
CA LEU A 148 8.37 -7.50 -17.25
C LEU A 148 8.72 -6.44 -18.30
N SER A 149 7.94 -5.37 -18.39
CA SER A 149 8.22 -4.27 -19.32
C SER A 149 9.55 -3.60 -19.01
N GLU A 150 9.90 -3.47 -17.75
CA GLU A 150 11.16 -2.89 -17.26
C GLU A 150 12.26 -3.94 -17.14
N ASP A 151 11.95 -5.08 -16.53
CA ASP A 151 12.94 -6.10 -16.14
C ASP A 151 13.66 -6.76 -17.34
N ARG A 152 13.06 -6.75 -18.52
CA ARG A 152 13.66 -7.23 -19.77
C ARG A 152 14.53 -6.20 -20.52
N THR A 153 14.65 -4.99 -19.99
CA THR A 153 15.41 -3.90 -20.62
C THR A 153 16.81 -3.76 -20.04
N MET A 154 17.66 -2.96 -20.70
CA MET A 154 18.98 -2.59 -20.18
C MET A 154 18.89 -1.72 -18.90
N GLY A 155 17.73 -1.14 -18.61
CA GLY A 155 17.45 -0.34 -17.41
C GLY A 155 17.04 -1.17 -16.19
N THR A 156 16.98 -2.51 -16.32
CA THR A 156 16.65 -3.37 -15.16
C THR A 156 17.66 -3.24 -14.05
N ASN A 157 17.20 -3.45 -12.84
CA ASN A 157 18.03 -3.42 -11.64
C ASN A 157 17.52 -4.46 -10.60
N ALA A 158 18.31 -4.67 -9.54
CA ALA A 158 17.87 -5.48 -8.41
C ALA A 158 16.73 -4.79 -7.65
N ILE A 159 15.89 -5.56 -6.95
CA ILE A 159 14.85 -5.01 -6.06
C ILE A 159 15.52 -4.21 -4.94
N ARG A 160 16.48 -4.81 -4.23
CA ARG A 160 17.32 -4.12 -3.25
C ARG A 160 18.46 -3.41 -3.97
N GLN A 161 18.54 -2.11 -3.81
CA GLN A 161 19.57 -1.29 -4.44
C GLN A 161 20.33 -0.50 -3.38
N PRO A 162 21.68 -0.50 -3.41
CA PRO A 162 22.46 0.31 -2.49
C PRO A 162 22.19 1.80 -2.73
N LEU A 163 22.04 2.56 -1.67
CA LEU A 163 21.83 3.99 -1.72
C LEU A 163 22.85 4.72 -0.84
N ASP A 164 23.95 5.17 -1.42
CA ASP A 164 25.00 5.90 -0.70
C ASP A 164 24.63 7.36 -0.40
N ASN A 165 23.69 7.93 -1.15
CA ASN A 165 23.31 9.33 -1.02
C ASN A 165 21.80 9.51 -1.14
N LEU A 166 21.21 10.07 -0.08
CA LEU A 166 19.76 10.32 0.00
C LEU A 166 19.22 11.20 -1.15
N ARG A 167 20.04 12.05 -1.76
CA ARG A 167 19.63 12.83 -2.95
C ARG A 167 19.20 11.97 -4.12
N ASN A 168 19.65 10.72 -4.17
CA ASN A 168 19.34 9.76 -5.21
C ASN A 168 18.14 8.85 -4.84
N ALA A 169 17.55 9.02 -3.66
CA ALA A 169 16.45 8.15 -3.20
C ALA A 169 15.28 8.08 -4.20
N GLY A 170 14.95 9.20 -4.85
CA GLY A 170 13.90 9.23 -5.88
C GLY A 170 14.16 8.33 -7.11
N LEU A 171 15.40 7.90 -7.33
CA LEU A 171 15.77 7.03 -8.46
C LEU A 171 15.47 5.55 -8.21
N ILE A 172 15.34 5.15 -6.95
CA ILE A 172 15.06 3.74 -6.60
C ILE A 172 13.56 3.44 -6.62
N TYR A 173 12.69 4.45 -6.56
CA TYR A 173 11.25 4.25 -6.69
C TYR A 173 10.86 4.07 -8.16
N GLY A 174 10.36 2.89 -8.52
CA GLY A 174 10.00 2.58 -9.90
C GLY A 174 9.35 1.20 -10.06
N GLN A 175 9.18 0.76 -11.30
CA GLN A 175 8.47 -0.48 -11.66
C GLN A 175 9.03 -1.73 -10.94
N ILE A 176 10.32 -1.74 -10.65
CA ILE A 176 10.96 -2.88 -9.97
C ILE A 176 10.45 -2.98 -8.52
N ILE A 177 10.43 -1.88 -7.79
CA ILE A 177 9.96 -1.87 -6.40
C ILE A 177 8.43 -2.07 -6.32
N TYR A 178 7.67 -1.35 -7.14
CA TYR A 178 6.22 -1.34 -7.04
C TYR A 178 5.54 -2.55 -7.70
N ASN A 179 6.16 -3.17 -8.71
CA ASN A 179 5.52 -4.23 -9.48
C ASN A 179 6.26 -5.57 -9.44
N LYS A 180 7.59 -5.60 -9.62
CA LYS A 180 8.36 -6.86 -9.55
C LYS A 180 8.44 -7.41 -8.12
N ALA A 181 8.66 -6.54 -7.14
CA ALA A 181 8.79 -6.99 -5.75
C ALA A 181 7.53 -7.69 -5.21
N PRO A 182 6.28 -7.22 -5.44
CA PRO A 182 5.08 -7.96 -5.08
C PRO A 182 4.96 -9.35 -5.73
N VAL A 183 5.36 -9.50 -7.00
CA VAL A 183 5.39 -10.81 -7.68
C VAL A 183 6.38 -11.76 -7.00
N MET A 184 7.53 -11.25 -6.58
CA MET A 184 8.53 -12.05 -5.86
C MET A 184 8.09 -12.37 -4.44
N MET A 185 7.38 -11.44 -3.78
CA MET A 185 6.78 -11.68 -2.46
C MET A 185 5.74 -12.78 -2.52
N GLU A 186 4.87 -12.78 -3.52
CA GLU A 186 3.86 -13.84 -3.72
C GLU A 186 4.53 -15.22 -3.87
N LYS A 187 5.62 -15.32 -4.66
CA LYS A 187 6.42 -16.54 -4.79
C LYS A 187 7.08 -16.97 -3.48
N LEU A 188 7.51 -16.02 -2.66
CA LEU A 188 8.06 -16.32 -1.33
C LEU A 188 6.99 -16.92 -0.43
N VAL A 189 5.80 -16.31 -0.41
CA VAL A 189 4.65 -16.81 0.36
C VAL A 189 4.24 -18.21 -0.10
N ASP A 190 4.15 -18.44 -1.40
CA ASP A 190 3.84 -19.77 -1.95
C ASP A 190 4.86 -20.84 -1.47
N LYS A 191 6.13 -20.46 -1.40
CA LYS A 191 7.20 -21.37 -0.97
C LYS A 191 7.22 -21.61 0.55
N MET A 192 6.93 -20.59 1.35
CA MET A 192 6.88 -20.67 2.82
C MET A 192 5.58 -21.30 3.33
N GLY A 193 4.50 -21.12 2.60
CA GLY A 193 3.14 -21.35 3.03
C GLY A 193 2.59 -20.17 3.85
N GLU A 194 1.33 -19.85 3.64
CA GLU A 194 0.63 -18.69 4.22
C GLU A 194 0.73 -18.62 5.76
N ALA A 195 0.57 -19.76 6.45
CA ALA A 195 0.63 -19.80 7.90
C ALA A 195 2.01 -19.41 8.45
N ASN A 196 3.08 -19.90 7.83
CA ASN A 196 4.46 -19.58 8.22
C ASN A 196 4.77 -18.11 7.90
N PHE A 197 4.35 -17.62 6.73
CA PHE A 197 4.55 -16.23 6.36
C PHE A 197 3.82 -15.30 7.34
N ARG A 198 2.54 -15.56 7.65
CA ARG A 198 1.78 -14.77 8.62
C ARG A 198 2.45 -14.76 9.99
N SER A 199 2.91 -15.92 10.48
CA SER A 199 3.63 -16.03 11.75
C SER A 199 4.93 -15.21 11.73
N GLY A 200 5.68 -15.27 10.63
CA GLY A 200 6.91 -14.47 10.46
C GLY A 200 6.63 -12.97 10.46
N ILE A 201 5.58 -12.51 9.77
CA ILE A 201 5.14 -11.11 9.76
C ILE A 201 4.74 -10.64 11.16
N GLN A 202 4.01 -11.46 11.91
CA GLN A 202 3.62 -11.12 13.29
C GLN A 202 4.84 -11.00 14.22
N GLU A 203 5.80 -11.90 14.10
CA GLU A 203 7.04 -11.87 14.87
C GLU A 203 7.90 -10.65 14.48
N TYR A 204 8.05 -10.38 13.18
CA TYR A 204 8.75 -9.21 12.66
C TYR A 204 8.18 -7.90 13.23
N LEU A 205 6.88 -7.70 13.09
CA LEU A 205 6.23 -6.48 13.58
C LEU A 205 6.33 -6.34 15.10
N LYS A 206 6.18 -7.44 15.84
CA LYS A 206 6.30 -7.43 17.30
C LYS A 206 7.72 -7.11 17.77
N THR A 207 8.72 -7.68 17.10
CA THR A 207 10.13 -7.54 17.48
C THR A 207 10.63 -6.12 17.24
N TYR A 208 10.23 -5.52 16.10
CA TYR A 208 10.76 -4.23 15.66
C TYR A 208 9.77 -3.07 15.83
N SER A 209 8.65 -3.24 16.56
CA SER A 209 7.65 -2.18 16.81
C SER A 209 8.31 -0.88 17.28
N TYR A 210 7.97 0.22 16.63
CA TYR A 210 8.51 1.57 16.85
C TYR A 210 10.04 1.67 16.68
N GLY A 211 10.60 0.79 15.88
CA GLY A 211 12.03 0.72 15.61
C GLY A 211 12.32 0.52 14.12
N ASN A 212 13.57 0.16 13.86
CA ASN A 212 14.09 -0.04 12.53
C ASN A 212 14.46 -1.51 12.31
N ALA A 213 14.30 -1.97 11.09
CA ALA A 213 14.68 -3.33 10.68
C ALA A 213 15.42 -3.30 9.33
N THR A 214 16.24 -4.30 9.10
CA THR A 214 16.84 -4.61 7.80
C THR A 214 16.16 -5.83 7.20
N TRP A 215 16.39 -6.05 5.92
CA TRP A 215 15.92 -7.27 5.25
C TRP A 215 16.73 -8.52 5.65
N ASP A 216 17.95 -8.36 6.13
CA ASP A 216 18.89 -9.45 6.48
C ASP A 216 18.54 -10.15 7.79
#